data_c27cb9e18b2faab820be0df7cc4541b6
#
_entry.id   c27cb9e18b2faab820be0df7cc4541b6
#
_cell.length_a   1.000
_cell.length_b   1.000
_cell.length_c   1.000
_cell.angle_alpha   90.00
_cell.angle_beta   90.00
_cell.angle_gamma   90.00
#
_symmetry.space_group_name_H-M   'P 1'
#
loop_
_entity.id
_entity.type
_entity.pdbx_description
1 polymer ?
#
loop_
_entity_poly.entity_id
_entity_poly.type
_entity_poly.pdbx_seq_one_letter_code
_entity_poly.pdbx_strand_id
1 'polypeptide(L)'
;STSLEVRKLVYLVVLRYAKSHPDLALLSINSFQRDLADPNPLIRGMALRTLSGIHLREVSELVMMAVNKASRDPHPYVRRIAAYALPTCYNLDHGNYERLVECLKTFFCDRSPSVLGAATSIFQNLCPDRWDLLHRHFRKLCYALGDMSEWAQPTCMLVLTRYSRANISKPSSTHVDPDLQVLLTSLSAQTASMNPAVVVSVVRAFSALFPERLSAVFPALIRLLRSPPDVSYVVVLHAIELLRSSFVDISPYLTAFYVRASDPAYLALAKLYVLVHSASASQASDLAHELATYTRSSCITVALRSVTALGQLASRHEGVALQSLQLLVNVTQVPTLSTPVLSRAVHVVQSLLHTCSPSTAAVVVVRFALRLFVPLANRVRDPDAPRIRILTDTVSRVAVLWMLGLHLKTCLAGSSLLELIVPDLLRCLVAHWSKEQASVQCQALTLSAKAFVPVSYTHL
;
A
#
# COMPACT_ATOMS: atom_id res chain seq x y z
N SER A 1 11.29 -25.92 42.04
CA SER A 1 9.84 -25.80 41.97
C SER A 1 9.25 -26.91 41.12
N THR A 2 8.19 -27.52 41.57
CA THR A 2 7.47 -28.60 40.85
C THR A 2 6.53 -28.01 39.78
N SER A 3 6.10 -26.76 39.95
CA SER A 3 5.20 -26.11 39.00
C SER A 3 5.96 -25.59 37.76
N LEU A 4 5.45 -25.95 36.58
CA LEU A 4 5.98 -25.46 35.27
C LEU A 4 5.91 -23.93 35.13
N GLU A 5 4.82 -23.34 35.63
CA GLU A 5 4.60 -21.91 35.56
C GLU A 5 5.61 -21.12 36.40
N VAL A 6 5.87 -21.58 37.62
CA VAL A 6 6.88 -20.96 38.49
C VAL A 6 8.27 -21.06 37.86
N ARG A 7 8.64 -22.21 37.29
CA ARG A 7 9.92 -22.34 36.55
C ARG A 7 10.03 -21.37 35.41
N LYS A 8 8.94 -21.19 34.62
CA LYS A 8 8.88 -20.24 33.51
C LYS A 8 9.12 -18.82 33.99
N LEU A 9 8.48 -18.39 35.09
CA LEU A 9 8.69 -17.07 35.66
C LEU A 9 10.13 -16.87 36.15
N VAL A 10 10.69 -17.84 36.85
CA VAL A 10 12.09 -17.81 37.31
C VAL A 10 13.05 -17.66 36.11
N TYR A 11 12.84 -18.40 35.02
CA TYR A 11 13.66 -18.32 33.83
C TYR A 11 13.55 -16.94 33.16
N LEU A 12 12.37 -16.33 33.12
CA LEU A 12 12.19 -14.98 32.61
C LEU A 12 12.93 -13.92 33.44
N VAL A 13 12.92 -14.09 34.79
CA VAL A 13 13.66 -13.22 35.70
C VAL A 13 15.17 -13.34 35.45
N VAL A 14 15.69 -14.57 35.34
CA VAL A 14 17.11 -14.79 35.05
C VAL A 14 17.50 -14.15 33.72
N LEU A 15 16.72 -14.36 32.64
CA LEU A 15 16.97 -13.72 31.34
C LEU A 15 16.99 -12.19 31.43
N ARG A 16 16.05 -11.61 32.18
CA ARG A 16 15.94 -10.16 32.35
C ARG A 16 17.17 -9.55 33.01
N TYR A 17 17.69 -10.22 34.03
CA TYR A 17 18.77 -9.69 34.84
C TYR A 17 20.16 -10.27 34.53
N ALA A 18 20.27 -11.23 33.59
CA ALA A 18 21.53 -11.89 33.25
C ALA A 18 22.63 -10.91 32.81
N LYS A 19 22.27 -9.84 32.09
CA LYS A 19 23.24 -8.83 31.62
C LYS A 19 23.72 -7.90 32.74
N SER A 20 22.85 -7.58 33.70
CA SER A 20 23.18 -6.70 34.82
C SER A 20 23.90 -7.43 35.96
N HIS A 21 23.67 -8.73 36.12
CA HIS A 21 24.24 -9.57 37.17
C HIS A 21 24.79 -10.89 36.58
N PRO A 22 25.89 -10.85 35.82
CA PRO A 22 26.43 -12.02 35.14
C PRO A 22 26.80 -13.13 36.12
N ASP A 23 27.34 -12.80 37.28
CA ASP A 23 27.74 -13.80 38.31
C ASP A 23 26.55 -14.64 38.78
N LEU A 24 25.39 -14.00 39.00
CA LEU A 24 24.17 -14.72 39.41
C LEU A 24 23.64 -15.60 38.27
N ALA A 25 23.75 -15.15 37.02
CA ALA A 25 23.38 -15.93 35.86
C ALA A 25 24.29 -17.16 35.70
N LEU A 26 25.60 -17.02 35.90
CA LEU A 26 26.56 -18.12 35.88
C LEU A 26 26.28 -19.17 36.97
N LEU A 27 25.91 -18.77 38.18
CA LEU A 27 25.51 -19.66 39.26
C LEU A 27 24.25 -20.51 38.90
N SER A 28 23.40 -19.97 38.02
CA SER A 28 22.19 -20.69 37.59
C SER A 28 22.43 -21.80 36.56
N ILE A 29 23.61 -21.84 35.92
CA ILE A 29 23.93 -22.74 34.79
C ILE A 29 23.74 -24.23 35.19
N ASN A 30 24.21 -24.62 36.35
CA ASN A 30 24.06 -26.02 36.84
C ASN A 30 22.60 -26.45 36.94
N SER A 31 21.69 -25.51 37.27
CA SER A 31 20.26 -25.77 37.29
C SER A 31 19.72 -25.99 35.88
N PHE A 32 20.16 -25.15 34.91
CA PHE A 32 19.78 -25.33 33.51
C PHE A 32 20.31 -26.64 32.91
N GLN A 33 21.54 -27.05 33.22
CA GLN A 33 22.08 -28.31 32.75
C GLN A 33 21.28 -29.51 33.27
N ARG A 34 20.84 -29.48 34.52
CA ARG A 34 19.96 -30.50 35.08
C ARG A 34 18.60 -30.50 34.40
N ASP A 35 18.02 -29.32 34.16
CA ASP A 35 16.71 -29.19 33.54
C ASP A 35 16.74 -29.55 32.04
N LEU A 36 17.89 -29.46 31.35
CA LEU A 36 18.11 -30.00 30.00
C LEU A 36 18.05 -31.53 29.93
N ALA A 37 18.14 -32.23 31.06
CA ALA A 37 18.01 -33.68 31.16
C ALA A 37 16.62 -34.12 31.75
N ASP A 38 15.72 -33.17 31.99
CA ASP A 38 14.38 -33.45 32.56
C ASP A 38 13.56 -34.36 31.61
N PRO A 39 12.78 -35.31 32.10
CA PRO A 39 11.91 -36.15 31.29
C PRO A 39 10.86 -35.35 30.52
N ASN A 40 10.44 -34.19 31.00
CA ASN A 40 9.45 -33.33 30.35
C ASN A 40 10.09 -32.48 29.22
N PRO A 41 9.67 -32.66 27.94
CA PRO A 41 10.21 -31.90 26.82
C PRO A 41 9.98 -30.38 26.92
N LEU A 42 8.92 -29.93 27.61
CA LEU A 42 8.67 -28.52 27.82
C LEU A 42 9.73 -27.87 28.70
N ILE A 43 10.17 -28.58 29.76
CA ILE A 43 11.21 -28.11 30.65
C ILE A 43 12.56 -28.09 29.92
N ARG A 44 12.90 -29.18 29.19
CA ARG A 44 14.12 -29.21 28.37
C ARG A 44 14.17 -28.04 27.38
N GLY A 45 13.07 -27.78 26.67
CA GLY A 45 12.96 -26.70 25.70
C GLY A 45 13.06 -25.32 26.36
N MET A 46 12.43 -25.09 27.50
CA MET A 46 12.54 -23.84 28.24
C MET A 46 13.96 -23.61 28.76
N ALA A 47 14.60 -24.61 29.32
CA ALA A 47 15.98 -24.53 29.81
C ALA A 47 16.94 -24.19 28.69
N LEU A 48 16.80 -24.80 27.50
CA LEU A 48 17.61 -24.50 26.33
C LEU A 48 17.39 -23.05 25.83
N ARG A 49 16.12 -22.60 25.76
CA ARG A 49 15.79 -21.24 25.37
C ARG A 49 16.39 -20.21 26.33
N THR A 50 16.35 -20.48 27.63
CA THR A 50 16.91 -19.60 28.64
C THR A 50 18.42 -19.56 28.56
N LEU A 51 19.06 -20.71 28.47
CA LEU A 51 20.50 -20.83 28.37
C LEU A 51 21.05 -20.11 27.12
N SER A 52 20.39 -20.28 25.96
CA SER A 52 20.77 -19.57 24.73
C SER A 52 20.46 -18.08 24.78
N GLY A 53 19.49 -17.65 25.58
CA GLY A 53 19.14 -16.24 25.78
C GLY A 53 20.06 -15.48 26.75
N ILE A 54 20.90 -16.18 27.50
CA ILE A 54 21.96 -15.58 28.34
C ILE A 54 23.11 -15.20 27.42
N HIS A 55 23.16 -13.96 26.99
CA HIS A 55 24.16 -13.46 26.05
C HIS A 55 25.52 -13.19 26.70
N LEU A 56 26.11 -14.18 27.36
CA LEU A 56 27.45 -14.14 27.96
C LEU A 56 28.40 -15.01 27.14
N ARG A 57 29.60 -14.48 26.81
CA ARG A 57 30.59 -15.21 26.00
C ARG A 57 31.13 -16.44 26.70
N GLU A 58 31.26 -16.40 28.02
CA GLU A 58 31.71 -17.49 28.86
C GLU A 58 30.85 -18.74 28.77
N VAL A 59 29.57 -18.57 28.34
CA VAL A 59 28.61 -19.66 28.22
C VAL A 59 28.55 -20.21 26.80
N SER A 60 29.21 -19.62 25.82
CA SER A 60 29.09 -19.93 24.39
C SER A 60 29.31 -21.42 24.09
N GLU A 61 30.40 -22.02 24.53
CA GLU A 61 30.68 -23.44 24.29
C GLU A 61 29.63 -24.34 24.94
N LEU A 62 29.14 -23.98 26.11
CA LEU A 62 28.12 -24.74 26.83
C LEU A 62 26.78 -24.69 26.12
N VAL A 63 26.42 -23.53 25.56
CA VAL A 63 25.23 -23.38 24.71
C VAL A 63 25.36 -24.23 23.45
N MET A 64 26.53 -24.25 22.80
CA MET A 64 26.80 -25.08 21.63
C MET A 64 26.67 -26.57 21.92
N MET A 65 27.23 -27.01 23.03
CA MET A 65 27.06 -28.43 23.48
C MET A 65 25.60 -28.77 23.73
N ALA A 66 24.85 -27.88 24.40
CA ALA A 66 23.43 -28.08 24.68
C ALA A 66 22.59 -28.11 23.39
N VAL A 67 22.85 -27.22 22.43
CA VAL A 67 22.19 -27.18 21.14
C VAL A 67 22.48 -28.45 20.34
N ASN A 68 23.73 -28.88 20.28
CA ASN A 68 24.11 -30.13 19.58
C ASN A 68 23.44 -31.39 20.18
N LYS A 69 23.34 -31.45 21.50
CA LYS A 69 22.59 -32.51 22.18
C LYS A 69 21.10 -32.42 21.85
N ALA A 70 20.51 -31.24 21.94
CA ALA A 70 19.09 -30.99 21.71
C ALA A 70 18.67 -31.14 20.24
N SER A 71 19.58 -31.01 19.29
CA SER A 71 19.32 -31.25 17.86
C SER A 71 18.91 -32.71 17.57
N ARG A 72 19.30 -33.64 18.44
CA ARG A 72 18.98 -35.06 18.36
C ARG A 72 17.94 -35.53 19.39
N ASP A 73 17.25 -34.58 20.04
CA ASP A 73 16.21 -34.90 21.03
C ASP A 73 15.06 -35.70 20.39
N PRO A 74 14.48 -36.69 21.07
CA PRO A 74 13.35 -37.47 20.55
C PRO A 74 12.13 -36.60 20.25
N HIS A 75 11.92 -35.47 20.99
CA HIS A 75 10.75 -34.64 20.86
C HIS A 75 10.97 -33.47 19.88
N PRO A 76 10.12 -33.26 18.85
CA PRO A 76 10.31 -32.22 17.83
C PRO A 76 10.26 -30.81 18.39
N TYR A 77 9.55 -30.57 19.48
CA TYR A 77 9.51 -29.28 20.16
C TYR A 77 10.90 -28.82 20.63
N VAL A 78 11.68 -29.74 21.23
CA VAL A 78 13.04 -29.42 21.69
C VAL A 78 13.98 -29.18 20.52
N ARG A 79 13.90 -30.03 19.48
CA ARG A 79 14.69 -29.84 18.24
C ARG A 79 14.39 -28.51 17.56
N ARG A 80 13.13 -28.08 17.55
CA ARG A 80 12.73 -26.77 17.02
C ARG A 80 13.35 -25.63 17.82
N ILE A 81 13.37 -25.70 19.14
CA ILE A 81 14.01 -24.69 19.99
C ILE A 81 15.52 -24.69 19.78
N ALA A 82 16.15 -25.86 19.63
CA ALA A 82 17.56 -25.96 19.30
C ALA A 82 17.90 -25.26 17.97
N ALA A 83 17.03 -25.42 16.94
CA ALA A 83 17.19 -24.70 15.70
C ALA A 83 17.18 -23.17 15.95
N TYR A 84 16.17 -22.63 16.64
CA TYR A 84 16.08 -21.21 16.93
C TYR A 84 17.22 -20.66 17.83
N ALA A 85 17.96 -21.51 18.52
CA ALA A 85 19.13 -21.10 19.29
C ALA A 85 20.38 -20.86 18.44
N LEU A 86 20.44 -21.38 17.20
CA LEU A 86 21.64 -21.24 16.33
C LEU A 86 22.07 -19.79 16.05
N PRO A 87 21.18 -18.84 15.71
CA PRO A 87 21.59 -17.46 15.49
C PRO A 87 22.18 -16.80 16.72
N THR A 88 21.67 -17.18 17.90
CA THR A 88 22.20 -16.67 19.16
C THR A 88 23.61 -17.19 19.40
N CYS A 89 23.88 -18.49 19.13
CA CYS A 89 25.23 -19.06 19.20
C CYS A 89 26.19 -18.36 18.23
N TYR A 90 25.74 -18.04 17.02
CA TYR A 90 26.55 -17.29 16.05
C TYR A 90 26.91 -15.88 16.56
N ASN A 91 25.94 -15.17 17.16
CA ASN A 91 26.17 -13.85 17.71
C ASN A 91 27.09 -13.84 18.93
N LEU A 92 27.14 -14.94 19.69
CA LEU A 92 28.05 -15.10 20.82
C LEU A 92 29.46 -15.38 20.39
N ASP A 93 29.64 -16.23 19.38
CA ASP A 93 30.96 -16.59 18.84
C ASP A 93 30.87 -16.93 17.35
N HIS A 94 31.40 -16.04 16.52
CA HIS A 94 31.47 -16.21 15.08
C HIS A 94 32.38 -17.37 14.62
N GLY A 95 33.33 -17.80 15.46
CA GLY A 95 34.21 -18.93 15.14
C GLY A 95 33.49 -20.27 15.02
N ASN A 96 32.30 -20.37 15.56
CA ASN A 96 31.49 -21.63 15.51
C ASN A 96 30.67 -21.78 14.21
N TYR A 97 30.83 -20.91 13.21
CA TYR A 97 30.00 -20.89 11.99
C TYR A 97 29.85 -22.27 11.32
N GLU A 98 30.95 -22.96 11.03
CA GLU A 98 30.89 -24.27 10.35
C GLU A 98 30.17 -25.34 11.19
N ARG A 99 30.34 -25.34 12.52
CA ARG A 99 29.60 -26.22 13.42
C ARG A 99 28.10 -25.95 13.40
N LEU A 100 27.71 -24.65 13.31
CA LEU A 100 26.31 -24.23 13.23
C LEU A 100 25.69 -24.66 11.91
N VAL A 101 26.41 -24.53 10.79
CA VAL A 101 25.98 -25.02 9.47
C VAL A 101 25.79 -26.52 9.48
N GLU A 102 26.63 -27.28 10.17
CA GLU A 102 26.49 -28.74 10.29
C GLU A 102 25.26 -29.13 11.12
N CYS A 103 25.00 -28.44 12.21
CA CYS A 103 23.73 -28.57 12.93
C CYS A 103 22.52 -28.24 12.03
N LEU A 104 22.61 -27.20 11.22
CA LEU A 104 21.51 -26.83 10.28
C LEU A 104 21.24 -27.95 9.27
N LYS A 105 22.26 -28.62 8.75
CA LYS A 105 22.09 -29.80 7.88
C LYS A 105 21.26 -30.90 8.56
N THR A 106 21.50 -31.15 9.83
CA THR A 106 20.73 -32.19 10.57
C THR A 106 19.25 -31.81 10.71
N PHE A 107 18.95 -30.51 10.88
CA PHE A 107 17.56 -30.04 10.94
C PHE A 107 16.83 -30.12 9.59
N PHE A 108 17.51 -29.93 8.46
CA PHE A 108 16.90 -30.17 7.14
C PHE A 108 16.61 -31.66 6.87
N CYS A 109 17.32 -32.56 7.53
CA CYS A 109 17.02 -34.00 7.48
C CYS A 109 15.81 -34.40 8.34
N ASP A 110 15.34 -33.55 9.24
CA ASP A 110 14.23 -33.84 10.17
C ASP A 110 12.92 -34.15 9.43
N ARG A 111 12.09 -35.01 10.05
CA ARG A 111 10.77 -35.36 9.49
C ARG A 111 9.66 -34.41 9.93
N SER A 112 9.87 -33.63 10.98
CA SER A 112 8.84 -32.75 11.54
C SER A 112 8.75 -31.43 10.75
N PRO A 113 7.57 -31.05 10.22
CA PRO A 113 7.37 -29.77 9.54
C PRO A 113 7.71 -28.57 10.42
N SER A 114 7.46 -28.66 11.73
CA SER A 114 7.77 -27.56 12.66
C SER A 114 9.27 -27.30 12.81
N VAL A 115 10.10 -28.35 12.71
CA VAL A 115 11.57 -28.25 12.73
C VAL A 115 12.08 -27.73 11.39
N LEU A 116 11.54 -28.23 10.28
CA LEU A 116 11.86 -27.76 8.93
C LEU A 116 11.56 -26.27 8.75
N GLY A 117 10.41 -25.80 9.29
CA GLY A 117 10.07 -24.38 9.27
C GLY A 117 11.04 -23.52 10.08
N ALA A 118 11.52 -24.00 11.23
CA ALA A 118 12.57 -23.34 11.98
C ALA A 118 13.91 -23.33 11.20
N ALA A 119 14.28 -24.46 10.61
CA ALA A 119 15.51 -24.60 9.82
C ALA A 119 15.55 -23.60 8.64
N THR A 120 14.42 -23.43 7.92
CA THR A 120 14.33 -22.45 6.82
C THR A 120 14.48 -21.00 7.29
N SER A 121 13.90 -20.68 8.46
CA SER A 121 14.05 -19.34 9.04
C SER A 121 15.49 -19.06 9.44
N ILE A 122 16.17 -20.06 9.99
CA ILE A 122 17.58 -19.97 10.36
C ILE A 122 18.49 -19.88 9.14
N PHE A 123 18.22 -20.69 8.12
CA PHE A 123 18.94 -20.67 6.85
C PHE A 123 18.98 -19.26 6.27
N GLN A 124 17.83 -18.57 6.24
CA GLN A 124 17.75 -17.23 5.71
C GLN A 124 18.60 -16.21 6.49
N ASN A 125 18.73 -16.39 7.80
CA ASN A 125 19.46 -15.47 8.67
C ASN A 125 20.95 -15.77 8.75
N LEU A 126 21.32 -17.05 8.71
CA LEU A 126 22.69 -17.50 8.97
C LEU A 126 23.51 -17.69 7.69
N CYS A 127 22.93 -18.31 6.67
CA CYS A 127 23.65 -18.70 5.45
C CYS A 127 22.76 -18.63 4.18
N PRO A 128 22.22 -17.44 3.83
CA PRO A 128 21.21 -17.26 2.79
C PRO A 128 21.66 -17.68 1.38
N ASP A 129 22.97 -17.78 1.13
CA ASP A 129 23.51 -18.06 -0.19
C ASP A 129 24.06 -19.49 -0.34
N ARG A 130 24.02 -20.30 0.72
CA ARG A 130 24.48 -21.71 0.73
C ARG A 130 23.40 -22.64 0.15
N TRP A 131 23.10 -22.52 -1.16
CA TRP A 131 22.08 -23.33 -1.86
C TRP A 131 22.38 -24.84 -1.84
N ASP A 132 23.64 -25.24 -1.67
CA ASP A 132 24.08 -26.62 -1.53
C ASP A 132 23.33 -27.37 -0.40
N LEU A 133 22.96 -26.65 0.66
CA LEU A 133 22.21 -27.21 1.78
C LEU A 133 20.75 -27.54 1.42
N LEU A 134 20.19 -26.88 0.42
CA LEU A 134 18.79 -27.01 0.05
C LEU A 134 18.54 -28.01 -1.10
N HIS A 135 19.52 -28.25 -1.98
CA HIS A 135 19.33 -29.08 -3.19
C HIS A 135 18.62 -30.40 -2.92
N ARG A 136 19.07 -31.17 -1.91
CA ARG A 136 18.49 -32.47 -1.55
C ARG A 136 17.12 -32.35 -0.87
N HIS A 137 16.80 -31.22 -0.31
CA HIS A 137 15.65 -31.00 0.55
C HIS A 137 14.54 -30.19 -0.09
N PHE A 138 14.74 -29.67 -1.31
CA PHE A 138 13.81 -28.78 -2.00
C PHE A 138 12.39 -29.39 -2.10
N ARG A 139 12.24 -30.58 -2.71
CA ARG A 139 10.93 -31.24 -2.84
C ARG A 139 10.29 -31.55 -1.48
N LYS A 140 11.11 -31.98 -0.52
CA LYS A 140 10.65 -32.24 0.85
C LYS A 140 10.06 -30.99 1.50
N LEU A 141 10.72 -29.83 1.35
CA LEU A 141 10.24 -28.56 1.86
C LEU A 141 8.94 -28.11 1.15
N CYS A 142 8.83 -28.33 -0.16
CA CYS A 142 7.61 -28.06 -0.90
C CYS A 142 6.42 -28.87 -0.38
N TYR A 143 6.59 -30.17 -0.13
CA TYR A 143 5.52 -31.04 0.42
C TYR A 143 5.18 -30.72 1.87
N ALA A 144 6.18 -30.38 2.69
CA ALA A 144 5.97 -30.05 4.10
C ALA A 144 5.37 -28.65 4.31
N LEU A 145 5.31 -27.80 3.27
CA LEU A 145 4.91 -26.40 3.37
C LEU A 145 3.53 -26.21 4.01
N GLY A 146 2.56 -27.05 3.65
CA GLY A 146 1.20 -26.99 4.18
C GLY A 146 1.09 -27.30 5.68
N ASP A 147 1.96 -28.18 6.16
CA ASP A 147 1.96 -28.66 7.54
C ASP A 147 2.84 -27.81 8.47
N MET A 148 3.57 -26.83 7.93
CA MET A 148 4.36 -25.89 8.70
C MET A 148 3.47 -24.91 9.46
N SER A 149 4.02 -24.32 10.53
CA SER A 149 3.33 -23.23 11.20
C SER A 149 3.13 -22.03 10.27
N GLU A 150 2.02 -21.32 10.42
CA GLU A 150 1.67 -20.13 9.60
C GLU A 150 2.74 -19.03 9.63
N TRP A 151 3.56 -18.98 10.67
CA TRP A 151 4.69 -18.05 10.77
C TRP A 151 5.92 -18.50 9.98
N ALA A 152 6.11 -19.81 9.83
CA ALA A 152 7.24 -20.38 9.08
C ALA A 152 6.96 -20.45 7.58
N GLN A 153 5.68 -20.60 7.18
CA GLN A 153 5.26 -20.72 5.79
C GLN A 153 5.76 -19.54 4.92
N PRO A 154 5.56 -18.25 5.28
CA PRO A 154 6.03 -17.13 4.48
C PRO A 154 7.55 -17.14 4.27
N THR A 155 8.30 -17.47 5.32
CA THR A 155 9.77 -17.53 5.23
C THR A 155 10.22 -18.70 4.35
N CYS A 156 9.59 -19.88 4.50
CA CYS A 156 9.87 -21.03 3.66
C CYS A 156 9.55 -20.73 2.18
N MET A 157 8.41 -20.12 1.89
CA MET A 157 8.05 -19.67 0.53
C MET A 157 9.07 -18.72 -0.05
N LEU A 158 9.55 -17.76 0.73
CA LEU A 158 10.56 -16.81 0.31
C LEU A 158 11.88 -17.52 -0.05
N VAL A 159 12.34 -18.45 0.81
CA VAL A 159 13.57 -19.23 0.58
C VAL A 159 13.42 -20.09 -0.66
N LEU A 160 12.31 -20.81 -0.83
CA LEU A 160 12.05 -21.64 -2.00
C LEU A 160 11.94 -20.79 -3.28
N THR A 161 11.34 -19.62 -3.22
CA THR A 161 11.26 -18.68 -4.35
C THR A 161 12.64 -18.19 -4.77
N ARG A 162 13.48 -17.79 -3.81
CA ARG A 162 14.87 -17.37 -4.07
C ARG A 162 15.68 -18.51 -4.66
N TYR A 163 15.58 -19.70 -4.07
CA TYR A 163 16.24 -20.91 -4.59
C TYR A 163 15.85 -21.20 -6.03
N SER A 164 14.54 -21.21 -6.33
CA SER A 164 14.04 -21.47 -7.68
C SER A 164 14.54 -20.45 -8.71
N ARG A 165 14.59 -19.16 -8.34
CA ARG A 165 15.13 -18.12 -9.22
C ARG A 165 16.62 -18.26 -9.51
N ALA A 166 17.38 -18.82 -8.57
CA ALA A 166 18.83 -18.99 -8.71
C ALA A 166 19.21 -20.28 -9.45
N ASN A 167 18.45 -21.36 -9.27
CA ASN A 167 18.87 -22.71 -9.66
C ASN A 167 17.94 -23.38 -10.70
N ILE A 168 16.74 -22.86 -10.93
CA ILE A 168 15.78 -23.44 -11.87
C ILE A 168 15.64 -22.53 -13.08
N SER A 169 15.50 -23.09 -14.27
CA SER A 169 15.28 -22.33 -15.50
C SER A 169 13.95 -21.58 -15.48
N LYS A 170 13.91 -20.40 -16.09
CA LYS A 170 12.66 -19.63 -16.19
C LYS A 170 11.61 -20.48 -16.94
N PRO A 171 10.37 -20.56 -16.41
CA PRO A 171 9.30 -21.27 -17.09
C PRO A 171 8.97 -20.59 -18.42
N SER A 172 8.65 -21.39 -19.43
CA SER A 172 8.03 -20.95 -20.67
C SER A 172 6.60 -21.48 -20.74
N SER A 173 5.79 -20.94 -21.64
CA SER A 173 4.41 -21.41 -21.86
C SER A 173 4.33 -22.91 -22.21
N THR A 174 5.41 -23.45 -22.81
CA THR A 174 5.49 -24.84 -23.32
C THR A 174 6.21 -25.77 -22.35
N HIS A 175 7.13 -25.27 -21.50
CA HIS A 175 7.97 -26.12 -20.65
C HIS A 175 8.12 -25.50 -19.26
N VAL A 176 7.68 -26.27 -18.25
CA VAL A 176 7.87 -25.94 -16.84
C VAL A 176 8.67 -27.06 -16.19
N ASP A 177 9.75 -26.70 -15.48
CA ASP A 177 10.58 -27.66 -14.76
C ASP A 177 9.73 -28.45 -13.74
N PRO A 178 9.90 -29.78 -13.61
CA PRO A 178 9.15 -30.61 -12.66
C PRO A 178 9.25 -30.12 -11.22
N ASP A 179 10.40 -29.65 -10.80
CA ASP A 179 10.59 -29.13 -9.43
C ASP A 179 9.85 -27.83 -9.20
N LEU A 180 9.86 -26.95 -10.20
CA LEU A 180 9.05 -25.73 -10.17
C LEU A 180 7.55 -26.05 -10.15
N GLN A 181 7.11 -27.07 -10.89
CA GLN A 181 5.71 -27.48 -10.91
C GLN A 181 5.25 -27.97 -9.51
N VAL A 182 6.08 -28.74 -8.81
CA VAL A 182 5.82 -29.19 -7.43
C VAL A 182 5.66 -27.98 -6.50
N LEU A 183 6.56 -26.99 -6.59
CA LEU A 183 6.47 -25.79 -5.81
C LEU A 183 5.18 -25.00 -6.10
N LEU A 184 4.86 -24.76 -7.38
CA LEU A 184 3.65 -24.02 -7.78
C LEU A 184 2.36 -24.71 -7.30
N THR A 185 2.32 -26.03 -7.33
CA THR A 185 1.19 -26.82 -6.82
C THR A 185 1.04 -26.64 -5.30
N SER A 186 2.14 -26.75 -4.55
CA SER A 186 2.15 -26.56 -3.10
C SER A 186 1.76 -25.11 -2.72
N LEU A 187 2.23 -24.11 -3.47
CA LEU A 187 1.85 -22.71 -3.26
C LEU A 187 0.36 -22.47 -3.55
N SER A 188 -0.17 -23.07 -4.62
CA SER A 188 -1.60 -22.93 -4.97
C SER A 188 -2.51 -23.46 -3.86
N ALA A 189 -2.14 -24.55 -3.19
CA ALA A 189 -2.90 -25.08 -2.06
C ALA A 189 -2.98 -24.07 -0.89
N GLN A 190 -1.98 -23.21 -0.71
CA GLN A 190 -1.94 -22.21 0.36
C GLN A 190 -2.76 -20.94 0.08
N THR A 191 -3.34 -20.78 -1.10
CA THR A 191 -4.25 -19.65 -1.41
C THR A 191 -5.48 -19.66 -0.54
N ALA A 192 -5.90 -20.81 -0.01
CA ALA A 192 -7.04 -20.96 0.87
C ALA A 192 -6.73 -20.60 2.34
N SER A 193 -5.48 -20.31 2.69
CA SER A 193 -5.08 -19.98 4.06
C SER A 193 -5.87 -18.79 4.61
N MET A 194 -6.16 -18.83 5.91
CA MET A 194 -6.79 -17.72 6.64
C MET A 194 -5.77 -16.64 7.02
N ASN A 195 -4.48 -16.98 7.04
CA ASN A 195 -3.43 -16.02 7.38
C ASN A 195 -3.08 -15.14 6.18
N PRO A 196 -3.27 -13.80 6.27
CA PRO A 196 -2.97 -12.88 5.19
C PRO A 196 -1.50 -12.93 4.73
N ALA A 197 -0.56 -13.13 5.66
CA ALA A 197 0.86 -13.17 5.34
C ALA A 197 1.21 -14.35 4.43
N VAL A 198 0.55 -15.48 4.61
CA VAL A 198 0.72 -16.67 3.75
C VAL A 198 0.21 -16.38 2.35
N VAL A 199 -1.00 -15.85 2.20
CA VAL A 199 -1.61 -15.53 0.89
C VAL A 199 -0.79 -14.48 0.14
N VAL A 200 -0.35 -13.42 0.81
CA VAL A 200 0.52 -12.39 0.20
C VAL A 200 1.84 -13.02 -0.27
N SER A 201 2.42 -13.93 0.53
CA SER A 201 3.66 -14.62 0.15
C SER A 201 3.47 -15.52 -1.07
N VAL A 202 2.33 -16.20 -1.19
CA VAL A 202 1.96 -16.96 -2.39
C VAL A 202 1.92 -16.05 -3.63
N VAL A 203 1.20 -14.94 -3.56
CA VAL A 203 1.09 -13.99 -4.69
C VAL A 203 2.47 -13.45 -5.09
N ARG A 204 3.31 -13.10 -4.10
CA ARG A 204 4.69 -12.66 -4.36
C ARG A 204 5.53 -13.76 -5.02
N ALA A 205 5.39 -15.01 -4.60
CA ALA A 205 6.09 -16.13 -5.20
C ALA A 205 5.67 -16.33 -6.67
N PHE A 206 4.35 -16.29 -6.96
CA PHE A 206 3.85 -16.39 -8.33
C PHE A 206 4.33 -15.22 -9.20
N SER A 207 4.29 -13.99 -8.71
CA SER A 207 4.76 -12.82 -9.46
C SER A 207 6.26 -12.92 -9.81
N ALA A 208 7.04 -13.55 -8.94
CA ALA A 208 8.48 -13.71 -9.13
C ALA A 208 8.87 -14.91 -10.00
N LEU A 209 8.09 -16.00 -9.98
CA LEU A 209 8.42 -17.27 -10.64
C LEU A 209 7.63 -17.48 -11.93
N PHE A 210 6.32 -17.19 -11.95
CA PHE A 210 5.45 -17.45 -13.07
C PHE A 210 4.32 -16.43 -13.20
N PRO A 211 4.62 -15.20 -13.69
CA PRO A 211 3.65 -14.11 -13.80
C PRO A 211 2.40 -14.45 -14.60
N GLU A 212 2.52 -15.29 -15.63
CA GLU A 212 1.39 -15.67 -16.51
C GLU A 212 0.26 -16.38 -15.76
N ARG A 213 0.56 -17.09 -14.67
CA ARG A 213 -0.44 -17.77 -13.82
C ARG A 213 -0.92 -16.94 -12.64
N LEU A 214 -0.51 -15.69 -12.54
CA LEU A 214 -0.85 -14.83 -11.41
C LEU A 214 -2.36 -14.57 -11.34
N SER A 215 -3.06 -14.52 -12.47
CA SER A 215 -4.53 -14.34 -12.53
C SER A 215 -5.30 -15.42 -11.75
N ALA A 216 -4.77 -16.64 -11.64
CA ALA A 216 -5.40 -17.73 -10.91
C ALA A 216 -5.35 -17.54 -9.39
N VAL A 217 -4.33 -16.89 -8.86
CA VAL A 217 -4.14 -16.67 -7.41
C VAL A 217 -4.60 -15.29 -6.93
N PHE A 218 -4.80 -14.36 -7.87
CA PHE A 218 -5.21 -12.98 -7.56
C PHE A 218 -6.54 -12.88 -6.78
N PRO A 219 -7.59 -13.69 -7.06
CA PRO A 219 -8.82 -13.67 -6.27
C PRO A 219 -8.62 -13.92 -4.77
N ALA A 220 -7.61 -14.72 -4.40
CA ALA A 220 -7.27 -14.94 -3.00
C ALA A 220 -6.75 -13.65 -2.32
N LEU A 221 -5.98 -12.84 -3.05
CA LEU A 221 -5.53 -11.52 -2.59
C LEU A 221 -6.70 -10.56 -2.40
N ILE A 222 -7.64 -10.52 -3.35
CA ILE A 222 -8.85 -9.66 -3.27
C ILE A 222 -9.71 -9.99 -2.06
N ARG A 223 -9.83 -11.26 -1.70
CA ARG A 223 -10.56 -11.68 -0.50
C ARG A 223 -10.05 -10.99 0.77
N LEU A 224 -8.74 -10.73 0.86
CA LEU A 224 -8.11 -10.08 2.00
C LEU A 224 -8.44 -8.58 2.14
N LEU A 225 -9.04 -7.93 1.14
CA LEU A 225 -9.52 -6.54 1.27
C LEU A 225 -10.66 -6.38 2.28
N ARG A 226 -11.22 -7.48 2.79
CA ARG A 226 -12.20 -7.50 3.88
C ARG A 226 -11.57 -7.60 5.27
N SER A 227 -10.27 -7.79 5.34
CA SER A 227 -9.48 -7.86 6.57
C SER A 227 -9.34 -6.49 7.25
N PRO A 228 -8.74 -6.41 8.45
CA PRO A 228 -8.46 -5.13 9.10
C PRO A 228 -7.70 -4.15 8.20
N PRO A 229 -7.83 -2.82 8.45
CA PRO A 229 -7.31 -1.79 7.54
C PRO A 229 -5.81 -1.91 7.25
N ASP A 230 -5.00 -2.32 8.22
CA ASP A 230 -3.55 -2.46 8.04
C ASP A 230 -3.20 -3.58 7.05
N VAL A 231 -3.89 -4.72 7.17
CA VAL A 231 -3.74 -5.84 6.23
C VAL A 231 -4.24 -5.43 4.84
N SER A 232 -5.42 -4.80 4.77
CA SER A 232 -6.00 -4.31 3.52
C SER A 232 -5.06 -3.32 2.83
N TYR A 233 -4.36 -2.47 3.58
CA TYR A 233 -3.38 -1.54 3.03
C TYR A 233 -2.20 -2.26 2.35
N VAL A 234 -1.63 -3.27 3.02
CA VAL A 234 -0.57 -4.10 2.43
C VAL A 234 -1.04 -4.78 1.14
N VAL A 235 -2.27 -5.31 1.14
CA VAL A 235 -2.89 -5.93 -0.04
C VAL A 235 -3.02 -4.93 -1.20
N VAL A 236 -3.48 -3.71 -0.91
CA VAL A 236 -3.61 -2.66 -1.93
C VAL A 236 -2.23 -2.25 -2.48
N LEU A 237 -1.19 -2.17 -1.63
CA LEU A 237 0.17 -1.89 -2.10
C LEU A 237 0.68 -2.98 -3.06
N HIS A 238 0.42 -4.26 -2.76
CA HIS A 238 0.75 -5.34 -3.69
C HIS A 238 -0.07 -5.27 -4.99
N ALA A 239 -1.35 -4.92 -4.92
CA ALA A 239 -2.16 -4.69 -6.12
C ALA A 239 -1.60 -3.54 -6.99
N ILE A 240 -1.10 -2.46 -6.38
CA ILE A 240 -0.43 -1.36 -7.09
C ILE A 240 0.85 -1.84 -7.78
N GLU A 241 1.64 -2.66 -7.12
CA GLU A 241 2.86 -3.25 -7.72
C GLU A 241 2.54 -4.13 -8.92
N LEU A 242 1.52 -4.98 -8.79
CA LEU A 242 1.05 -5.84 -9.87
C LEU A 242 0.46 -5.05 -11.04
N LEU A 243 -0.24 -3.96 -10.75
CA LEU A 243 -0.77 -3.04 -11.76
C LEU A 243 0.36 -2.39 -12.57
N ARG A 244 1.43 -1.95 -11.91
CA ARG A 244 2.60 -1.33 -12.57
C ARG A 244 3.35 -2.30 -13.47
N SER A 245 3.40 -3.57 -13.08
CA SER A 245 4.04 -4.62 -13.87
C SER A 245 3.17 -5.15 -15.01
N SER A 246 1.89 -4.75 -15.08
CA SER A 246 0.92 -5.16 -16.11
C SER A 246 0.70 -6.68 -16.23
N PHE A 247 0.98 -7.43 -15.16
CA PHE A 247 0.83 -8.90 -15.19
C PHE A 247 -0.60 -9.37 -14.97
N VAL A 248 -1.45 -8.53 -14.36
CA VAL A 248 -2.83 -8.89 -14.03
C VAL A 248 -3.77 -7.77 -14.44
N ASP A 249 -4.86 -8.12 -15.09
CA ASP A 249 -5.98 -7.21 -15.28
C ASP A 249 -6.82 -7.16 -13.98
N ILE A 250 -6.82 -5.99 -13.34
CA ILE A 250 -7.56 -5.74 -12.10
C ILE A 250 -8.99 -5.29 -12.37
N SER A 251 -9.31 -4.90 -13.61
CA SER A 251 -10.64 -4.37 -14.00
C SER A 251 -11.82 -5.22 -13.50
N PRO A 252 -11.80 -6.57 -13.56
CA PRO A 252 -12.94 -7.37 -13.08
C PRO A 252 -13.21 -7.25 -11.58
N TYR A 253 -12.20 -6.81 -10.81
CA TYR A 253 -12.28 -6.72 -9.35
C TYR A 253 -12.39 -5.28 -8.84
N LEU A 254 -12.66 -4.31 -9.72
CA LEU A 254 -12.65 -2.88 -9.43
C LEU A 254 -13.53 -2.52 -8.22
N THR A 255 -14.73 -3.10 -8.14
CA THR A 255 -15.69 -2.85 -7.05
C THR A 255 -15.18 -3.24 -5.66
N ALA A 256 -14.25 -4.21 -5.57
CA ALA A 256 -13.65 -4.60 -4.31
C ALA A 256 -12.75 -3.49 -3.70
N PHE A 257 -12.26 -2.59 -4.56
CA PHE A 257 -11.40 -1.46 -4.15
C PHE A 257 -12.20 -0.18 -3.83
N TYR A 258 -13.53 -0.18 -3.91
CA TYR A 258 -14.32 0.99 -3.53
C TYR A 258 -14.01 1.41 -2.09
N VAL A 259 -13.94 2.73 -1.88
CA VAL A 259 -13.61 3.31 -0.57
C VAL A 259 -14.83 3.21 0.34
N ARG A 260 -14.62 2.66 1.54
CA ARG A 260 -15.66 2.55 2.56
C ARG A 260 -15.59 3.74 3.52
N ALA A 261 -16.69 4.10 4.12
CA ALA A 261 -16.72 5.17 5.13
C ALA A 261 -15.84 4.86 6.35
N SER A 262 -15.60 3.57 6.65
CA SER A 262 -14.74 3.11 7.73
C SER A 262 -13.24 3.08 7.39
N ASP A 263 -12.88 3.30 6.12
CA ASP A 263 -11.48 3.21 5.70
C ASP A 263 -10.68 4.41 6.22
N PRO A 264 -9.52 4.21 6.84
CA PRO A 264 -8.63 5.30 7.19
C PRO A 264 -8.08 5.99 5.94
N ALA A 265 -7.67 7.25 6.07
CA ALA A 265 -7.26 8.08 4.95
C ALA A 265 -6.15 7.46 4.08
N TYR A 266 -5.14 6.82 4.70
CA TYR A 266 -4.03 6.20 3.98
C TYR A 266 -4.51 5.05 3.07
N LEU A 267 -5.45 4.23 3.55
CA LEU A 267 -6.03 3.14 2.78
C LEU A 267 -6.92 3.67 1.64
N ALA A 268 -7.76 4.66 1.94
CA ALA A 268 -8.62 5.30 0.94
C ALA A 268 -7.79 5.90 -0.21
N LEU A 269 -6.70 6.60 0.10
CA LEU A 269 -5.79 7.17 -0.90
C LEU A 269 -5.14 6.11 -1.79
N ALA A 270 -4.71 4.99 -1.22
CA ALA A 270 -4.14 3.88 -1.97
C ALA A 270 -5.18 3.21 -2.88
N LYS A 271 -6.41 2.99 -2.38
CA LYS A 271 -7.53 2.46 -3.18
C LYS A 271 -7.88 3.38 -4.35
N LEU A 272 -7.96 4.71 -4.13
CA LEU A 272 -8.22 5.68 -5.20
C LEU A 272 -7.17 5.59 -6.32
N TYR A 273 -5.91 5.33 -5.97
CA TYR A 273 -4.87 5.12 -6.98
C TYR A 273 -5.17 3.89 -7.85
N VAL A 274 -5.50 2.75 -7.24
CA VAL A 274 -5.86 1.53 -7.97
C VAL A 274 -7.07 1.76 -8.88
N LEU A 275 -8.15 2.36 -8.35
CA LEU A 275 -9.39 2.62 -9.08
C LEU A 275 -9.15 3.40 -10.38
N VAL A 276 -8.37 4.48 -10.32
CA VAL A 276 -8.10 5.31 -11.50
C VAL A 276 -7.23 4.59 -12.53
N HIS A 277 -6.31 3.73 -12.07
CA HIS A 277 -5.33 3.12 -12.97
C HIS A 277 -5.78 1.79 -13.56
N SER A 278 -6.76 1.13 -12.96
CA SER A 278 -7.29 -0.17 -13.41
C SER A 278 -8.67 -0.10 -14.07
N ALA A 279 -9.30 1.07 -14.12
CA ALA A 279 -10.62 1.22 -14.74
C ALA A 279 -10.57 0.97 -16.25
N SER A 280 -11.45 0.11 -16.73
CA SER A 280 -11.73 -0.07 -18.17
C SER A 280 -12.65 1.03 -18.70
N ALA A 281 -12.69 1.23 -20.02
CA ALA A 281 -13.55 2.24 -20.64
C ALA A 281 -15.05 2.00 -20.33
N SER A 282 -15.48 0.75 -20.22
CA SER A 282 -16.86 0.40 -19.88
C SER A 282 -17.26 0.73 -18.45
N GLN A 283 -16.29 0.68 -17.51
CA GLN A 283 -16.51 0.94 -16.07
C GLN A 283 -16.27 2.39 -15.68
N ALA A 284 -15.62 3.16 -16.56
CA ALA A 284 -15.20 4.52 -16.26
C ALA A 284 -16.36 5.46 -15.90
N SER A 285 -17.55 5.28 -16.52
CA SER A 285 -18.77 6.05 -16.21
C SER A 285 -19.23 5.82 -14.77
N ASP A 286 -19.36 4.56 -14.35
CA ASP A 286 -19.81 4.21 -13.00
C ASP A 286 -18.81 4.64 -11.95
N LEU A 287 -17.52 4.46 -12.27
CA LEU A 287 -16.44 4.93 -11.40
C LEU A 287 -16.44 6.46 -11.24
N ALA A 288 -16.76 7.23 -12.29
CA ALA A 288 -16.85 8.67 -12.20
C ALA A 288 -17.94 9.11 -11.19
N HIS A 289 -19.11 8.45 -11.21
CA HIS A 289 -20.15 8.69 -10.21
C HIS A 289 -19.71 8.35 -8.81
N GLU A 290 -19.04 7.23 -8.63
CA GLU A 290 -18.52 6.80 -7.32
C GLU A 290 -17.45 7.79 -6.79
N LEU A 291 -16.50 8.21 -7.62
CA LEU A 291 -15.51 9.21 -7.25
C LEU A 291 -16.15 10.57 -6.89
N ALA A 292 -17.25 10.95 -7.56
CA ALA A 292 -17.98 12.16 -7.22
C ALA A 292 -18.62 12.09 -5.82
N THR A 293 -19.05 10.91 -5.36
CA THR A 293 -19.54 10.74 -3.98
C THR A 293 -18.43 10.95 -2.95
N TYR A 294 -17.22 10.45 -3.23
CA TYR A 294 -16.06 10.60 -2.32
C TYR A 294 -15.58 12.03 -2.16
N THR A 295 -15.90 12.94 -3.11
CA THR A 295 -15.58 14.37 -2.95
C THR A 295 -16.28 15.03 -1.77
N ARG A 296 -17.36 14.40 -1.26
CA ARG A 296 -18.11 14.85 -0.07
C ARG A 296 -17.63 14.20 1.24
N SER A 297 -16.55 13.44 1.19
CA SER A 297 -15.98 12.81 2.39
C SER A 297 -15.64 13.85 3.46
N SER A 298 -15.82 13.47 4.72
CA SER A 298 -15.42 14.27 5.89
C SER A 298 -13.90 14.48 5.96
N CYS A 299 -13.13 13.56 5.38
CA CYS A 299 -11.68 13.65 5.28
C CYS A 299 -11.27 14.51 4.09
N ILE A 300 -10.72 15.69 4.35
CA ILE A 300 -10.31 16.66 3.31
C ILE A 300 -9.29 16.06 2.33
N THR A 301 -8.35 15.25 2.81
CA THR A 301 -7.32 14.63 1.96
C THR A 301 -7.92 13.65 0.97
N VAL A 302 -8.90 12.85 1.39
CA VAL A 302 -9.63 11.91 0.53
C VAL A 302 -10.46 12.69 -0.49
N ALA A 303 -11.18 13.72 -0.06
CA ALA A 303 -11.98 14.56 -0.96
C ALA A 303 -11.12 15.26 -2.03
N LEU A 304 -9.97 15.83 -1.66
CA LEU A 304 -9.01 16.43 -2.59
C LEU A 304 -8.48 15.43 -3.62
N ARG A 305 -8.14 14.22 -3.14
CA ARG A 305 -7.62 13.17 -4.01
C ARG A 305 -8.70 12.63 -4.94
N SER A 306 -9.96 12.54 -4.48
CA SER A 306 -11.09 12.10 -5.31
C SER A 306 -11.37 13.07 -6.45
N VAL A 307 -11.29 14.38 -6.21
CA VAL A 307 -11.39 15.40 -7.26
C VAL A 307 -10.27 15.23 -8.30
N THR A 308 -9.03 15.05 -7.84
CA THR A 308 -7.90 14.81 -8.77
C THR A 308 -8.05 13.49 -9.53
N ALA A 309 -8.53 12.45 -8.86
CA ALA A 309 -8.81 11.14 -9.45
C ALA A 309 -9.86 11.24 -10.58
N LEU A 310 -10.91 12.02 -10.36
CA LEU A 310 -11.95 12.26 -11.36
C LEU A 310 -11.37 12.96 -12.62
N GLY A 311 -10.48 13.93 -12.43
CA GLY A 311 -9.77 14.57 -13.54
C GLY A 311 -8.84 13.61 -14.29
N GLN A 312 -8.11 12.77 -13.56
CA GLN A 312 -7.22 11.76 -14.14
C GLN A 312 -8.00 10.68 -14.92
N LEU A 313 -9.17 10.27 -14.42
CA LEU A 313 -10.05 9.35 -15.12
C LEU A 313 -10.57 9.97 -16.44
N ALA A 314 -11.00 11.23 -16.38
CA ALA A 314 -11.48 11.97 -17.54
C ALA A 314 -10.40 12.15 -18.63
N SER A 315 -9.14 12.39 -18.24
CA SER A 315 -8.03 12.52 -19.19
C SER A 315 -7.58 11.20 -19.80
N ARG A 316 -7.88 10.06 -19.17
CA ARG A 316 -7.60 8.72 -19.70
C ARG A 316 -8.68 8.18 -20.63
N HIS A 317 -9.93 8.51 -20.36
CA HIS A 317 -11.10 8.00 -21.06
C HIS A 317 -11.92 9.17 -21.61
N GLU A 318 -11.68 9.53 -22.89
CA GLU A 318 -12.34 10.66 -23.54
C GLU A 318 -13.88 10.57 -23.50
N GLY A 319 -14.44 9.36 -23.60
CA GLY A 319 -15.87 9.12 -23.51
C GLY A 319 -16.54 9.55 -22.19
N VAL A 320 -15.76 9.69 -21.12
CA VAL A 320 -16.25 10.09 -19.78
C VAL A 320 -15.87 11.52 -19.41
N ALA A 321 -15.13 12.22 -20.27
CA ALA A 321 -14.65 13.56 -19.99
C ALA A 321 -15.80 14.56 -19.74
N LEU A 322 -16.81 14.56 -20.58
CA LEU A 322 -18.00 15.44 -20.43
C LEU A 322 -18.79 15.12 -19.16
N GLN A 323 -19.00 13.86 -18.86
CA GLN A 323 -19.69 13.41 -17.66
C GLN A 323 -18.92 13.82 -16.39
N SER A 324 -17.60 13.60 -16.37
CA SER A 324 -16.72 14.00 -15.26
C SER A 324 -16.74 15.51 -15.05
N LEU A 325 -16.75 16.28 -16.13
CA LEU A 325 -16.87 17.74 -16.08
C LEU A 325 -18.21 18.17 -15.47
N GLN A 326 -19.34 17.57 -15.88
CA GLN A 326 -20.66 17.85 -15.31
C GLN A 326 -20.71 17.50 -13.82
N LEU A 327 -20.15 16.35 -13.42
CA LEU A 327 -20.06 15.93 -12.02
C LEU A 327 -19.22 16.91 -11.20
N LEU A 328 -18.06 17.36 -11.70
CA LEU A 328 -17.24 18.36 -11.02
C LEU A 328 -17.98 19.69 -10.87
N VAL A 329 -18.67 20.15 -11.91
CA VAL A 329 -19.50 21.37 -11.82
C VAL A 329 -20.58 21.22 -10.76
N ASN A 330 -21.26 20.07 -10.70
CA ASN A 330 -22.26 19.77 -9.67
C ASN A 330 -21.66 19.72 -8.25
N VAL A 331 -20.47 19.10 -8.10
CA VAL A 331 -19.73 19.08 -6.83
C VAL A 331 -19.43 20.50 -6.35
N THR A 332 -19.02 21.41 -7.25
CA THR A 332 -18.79 22.81 -6.88
C THR A 332 -20.07 23.54 -6.44
N GLN A 333 -21.27 23.00 -6.70
CA GLN A 333 -22.55 23.60 -6.27
C GLN A 333 -22.91 23.27 -4.80
N VAL A 334 -22.27 22.28 -4.21
CA VAL A 334 -22.57 21.84 -2.84
C VAL A 334 -22.16 22.91 -1.82
N PRO A 335 -23.08 23.47 -1.02
CA PRO A 335 -22.76 24.56 -0.10
C PRO A 335 -21.86 24.15 1.06
N THR A 336 -21.79 22.87 1.40
CA THR A 336 -20.98 22.33 2.50
C THR A 336 -19.54 21.99 2.09
N LEU A 337 -19.16 22.15 0.83
CA LEU A 337 -17.84 21.79 0.32
C LEU A 337 -16.74 22.66 0.95
N SER A 338 -15.62 22.10 1.38
CA SER A 338 -14.50 22.86 1.93
C SER A 338 -13.79 23.68 0.86
N THR A 339 -13.25 24.85 1.23
CA THR A 339 -12.57 25.76 0.30
C THR A 339 -11.43 25.08 -0.48
N PRO A 340 -10.54 24.27 0.13
CA PRO A 340 -9.48 23.59 -0.62
C PRO A 340 -9.99 22.62 -1.70
N VAL A 341 -11.10 21.92 -1.42
CA VAL A 341 -11.71 20.98 -2.37
C VAL A 341 -12.34 21.73 -3.54
N LEU A 342 -12.99 22.87 -3.24
CA LEU A 342 -13.52 23.75 -4.28
C LEU A 342 -12.42 24.28 -5.20
N SER A 343 -11.31 24.77 -4.62
CA SER A 343 -10.15 25.24 -5.37
C SER A 343 -9.59 24.15 -6.28
N ARG A 344 -9.41 22.94 -5.75
CA ARG A 344 -8.94 21.81 -6.54
C ARG A 344 -9.90 21.45 -7.66
N ALA A 345 -11.22 21.49 -7.42
CA ALA A 345 -12.23 21.21 -8.43
C ALA A 345 -12.17 22.21 -9.59
N VAL A 346 -12.01 23.51 -9.29
CA VAL A 346 -11.84 24.55 -10.31
C VAL A 346 -10.60 24.30 -11.18
N HIS A 347 -9.47 23.92 -10.58
CA HIS A 347 -8.26 23.60 -11.33
C HIS A 347 -8.40 22.38 -12.23
N VAL A 348 -9.05 21.32 -11.72
CA VAL A 348 -9.30 20.12 -12.53
C VAL A 348 -10.25 20.44 -13.68
N VAL A 349 -11.29 21.24 -13.46
CA VAL A 349 -12.17 21.72 -14.53
C VAL A 349 -11.37 22.52 -15.55
N GLN A 350 -10.50 23.43 -15.11
CA GLN A 350 -9.63 24.20 -15.99
C GLN A 350 -8.79 23.29 -16.90
N SER A 351 -8.19 22.24 -16.36
CA SER A 351 -7.40 21.30 -17.15
C SER A 351 -8.23 20.48 -18.14
N LEU A 352 -9.48 20.12 -17.78
CA LEU A 352 -10.36 19.34 -18.64
C LEU A 352 -11.02 20.16 -19.76
N LEU A 353 -11.16 21.48 -19.59
CA LEU A 353 -11.75 22.32 -20.63
C LEU A 353 -10.99 22.30 -21.95
N HIS A 354 -9.68 21.99 -21.93
CA HIS A 354 -8.88 21.83 -23.15
C HIS A 354 -9.27 20.59 -23.98
N THR A 355 -9.86 19.59 -23.35
CA THR A 355 -10.27 18.33 -24.01
C THR A 355 -11.72 18.35 -24.49
N CYS A 356 -12.47 19.39 -24.13
CA CYS A 356 -13.91 19.51 -24.44
C CYS A 356 -14.18 20.35 -25.70
N SER A 357 -15.38 20.14 -26.28
CA SER A 357 -15.84 20.99 -27.40
C SER A 357 -16.00 22.45 -26.95
N PRO A 358 -15.76 23.43 -27.82
CA PRO A 358 -15.86 24.86 -27.50
C PRO A 358 -17.22 25.29 -26.93
N SER A 359 -18.33 24.68 -27.41
CA SER A 359 -19.70 24.98 -26.95
C SER A 359 -19.94 24.52 -25.51
N THR A 360 -19.48 23.32 -25.13
CA THR A 360 -19.61 22.83 -23.77
C THR A 360 -18.71 23.58 -22.80
N ALA A 361 -17.50 23.93 -23.25
CA ALA A 361 -16.57 24.74 -22.48
C ALA A 361 -17.20 26.12 -22.16
N ALA A 362 -17.85 26.75 -23.13
CA ALA A 362 -18.52 28.05 -22.95
C ALA A 362 -19.58 27.98 -21.82
N VAL A 363 -20.47 26.99 -21.83
CA VAL A 363 -21.51 26.84 -20.79
C VAL A 363 -20.91 26.70 -19.38
N VAL A 364 -19.83 25.91 -19.24
CA VAL A 364 -19.14 25.71 -17.95
C VAL A 364 -18.48 27.01 -17.47
N VAL A 365 -17.79 27.70 -18.37
CA VAL A 365 -17.12 28.98 -18.08
C VAL A 365 -18.15 30.04 -17.64
N VAL A 366 -19.30 30.14 -18.31
CA VAL A 366 -20.41 31.05 -17.91
C VAL A 366 -20.86 30.75 -16.47
N ARG A 367 -21.06 29.47 -16.13
CA ARG A 367 -21.48 29.06 -14.75
C ARG A 367 -20.46 29.47 -13.69
N PHE A 368 -19.16 29.37 -13.97
CA PHE A 368 -18.12 29.80 -13.05
C PHE A 368 -18.00 31.32 -12.99
N ALA A 369 -18.15 32.02 -14.13
CA ALA A 369 -18.18 33.48 -14.20
C ALA A 369 -19.31 34.07 -13.34
N LEU A 370 -20.52 33.53 -13.44
CA LEU A 370 -21.65 33.91 -12.60
C LEU A 370 -21.37 33.75 -11.12
N ARG A 371 -20.65 32.70 -10.72
CA ARG A 371 -20.27 32.48 -9.33
C ARG A 371 -19.26 33.45 -8.79
N LEU A 372 -18.40 33.97 -9.66
CA LEU A 372 -17.47 35.02 -9.31
C LEU A 372 -18.19 36.39 -9.28
N PHE A 373 -19.07 36.63 -10.27
CA PHE A 373 -19.75 37.93 -10.49
C PHE A 373 -20.84 38.19 -9.47
N VAL A 374 -21.80 37.28 -9.27
CA VAL A 374 -22.97 37.51 -8.41
C VAL A 374 -22.61 37.91 -6.97
N PRO A 375 -21.64 37.25 -6.30
CA PRO A 375 -21.24 37.68 -4.96
C PRO A 375 -20.55 39.06 -4.94
N LEU A 376 -19.77 39.38 -5.99
CA LEU A 376 -19.14 40.72 -6.11
C LEU A 376 -20.16 41.79 -6.36
N ALA A 377 -21.12 41.56 -7.25
CA ALA A 377 -22.21 42.47 -7.54
C ALA A 377 -23.11 42.74 -6.33
N ASN A 378 -23.44 41.70 -5.58
CA ASN A 378 -24.24 41.80 -4.34
C ASN A 378 -23.51 42.62 -3.25
N ARG A 379 -22.19 42.47 -3.11
CA ARG A 379 -21.40 43.30 -2.17
C ARG A 379 -21.37 44.75 -2.52
N VAL A 380 -21.50 45.10 -3.79
CA VAL A 380 -21.60 46.49 -4.24
C VAL A 380 -22.98 47.07 -3.94
N ARG A 381 -24.06 46.27 -4.04
CA ARG A 381 -25.45 46.70 -3.86
C ARG A 381 -25.88 46.66 -2.39
N ASP A 382 -25.48 45.62 -1.67
CA ASP A 382 -25.87 45.40 -0.26
C ASP A 382 -24.72 44.71 0.50
N PRO A 383 -23.98 45.44 1.36
CA PRO A 383 -22.86 44.89 2.13
C PRO A 383 -23.27 43.77 3.11
N ASP A 384 -24.54 43.73 3.55
CA ASP A 384 -25.08 42.79 4.53
C ASP A 384 -25.83 41.61 3.89
N ALA A 385 -25.86 41.49 2.56
CA ALA A 385 -26.50 40.42 1.85
C ALA A 385 -25.95 39.03 2.29
N PRO A 386 -26.83 38.01 2.38
CA PRO A 386 -26.41 36.68 2.83
C PRO A 386 -25.27 36.14 1.98
N ARG A 387 -24.21 35.73 2.63
CA ARG A 387 -22.94 35.28 2.02
C ARG A 387 -23.15 34.03 1.17
N ILE A 388 -23.59 34.20 -0.08
CA ILE A 388 -23.43 33.13 -1.10
C ILE A 388 -21.94 32.84 -1.18
N ARG A 389 -21.55 31.56 -1.07
CA ARG A 389 -20.14 31.16 -1.05
C ARG A 389 -19.37 31.71 -2.23
N ILE A 390 -18.60 32.73 -1.96
CA ILE A 390 -17.68 33.38 -2.86
C ILE A 390 -16.50 32.45 -3.04
N LEU A 391 -15.93 32.41 -4.24
CA LEU A 391 -14.58 31.92 -4.45
C LEU A 391 -13.63 32.89 -3.70
N THR A 392 -13.37 32.60 -2.43
CA THR A 392 -12.50 33.41 -1.57
C THR A 392 -11.04 33.12 -1.83
N ASP A 393 -10.75 31.93 -2.36
CA ASP A 393 -9.41 31.49 -2.68
C ASP A 393 -8.89 32.22 -3.92
N THR A 394 -7.73 32.87 -3.78
CA THR A 394 -7.07 33.63 -4.83
C THR A 394 -6.78 32.81 -6.07
N VAL A 395 -6.32 31.58 -5.86
CA VAL A 395 -5.90 30.68 -6.94
C VAL A 395 -7.10 30.27 -7.79
N SER A 396 -8.24 29.96 -7.17
CA SER A 396 -9.49 29.67 -7.89
C SER A 396 -10.02 30.86 -8.66
N ARG A 397 -9.88 32.08 -8.12
CA ARG A 397 -10.30 33.32 -8.80
C ARG A 397 -9.46 33.59 -10.04
N VAL A 398 -8.14 33.43 -9.91
CA VAL A 398 -7.20 33.52 -11.04
C VAL A 398 -7.54 32.51 -12.13
N ALA A 399 -7.82 31.26 -11.76
CA ALA A 399 -8.18 30.20 -12.69
C ALA A 399 -9.48 30.51 -13.45
N VAL A 400 -10.51 31.06 -12.78
CA VAL A 400 -11.77 31.42 -13.43
C VAL A 400 -11.55 32.60 -14.39
N LEU A 401 -10.81 33.64 -13.99
CA LEU A 401 -10.49 34.76 -14.88
C LEU A 401 -9.68 34.31 -16.10
N TRP A 402 -8.76 33.38 -15.91
CA TRP A 402 -7.98 32.80 -17.01
C TRP A 402 -8.88 32.00 -17.98
N MET A 403 -9.80 31.18 -17.46
CA MET A 403 -10.76 30.44 -18.29
C MET A 403 -11.66 31.38 -19.11
N LEU A 404 -12.13 32.48 -18.51
CA LEU A 404 -12.87 33.51 -19.21
C LEU A 404 -12.06 34.10 -20.36
N GLY A 405 -10.78 34.47 -20.11
CA GLY A 405 -9.90 35.03 -21.11
C GLY A 405 -9.51 34.06 -22.23
N LEU A 406 -9.51 32.74 -21.97
CA LEU A 406 -9.22 31.72 -22.97
C LEU A 406 -10.42 31.50 -23.91
N HIS A 407 -11.61 31.42 -23.34
CA HIS A 407 -12.84 31.07 -24.07
C HIS A 407 -13.66 32.30 -24.47
N LEU A 408 -13.10 33.50 -24.32
CA LEU A 408 -13.82 34.77 -24.60
C LEU A 408 -14.41 34.81 -26.01
N LYS A 409 -13.60 34.50 -27.04
CA LYS A 409 -14.03 34.51 -28.44
C LYS A 409 -15.13 33.49 -28.75
N THR A 410 -15.02 32.27 -28.22
CA THR A 410 -16.00 31.20 -28.42
C THR A 410 -17.27 31.46 -27.65
N CYS A 411 -17.16 32.08 -26.49
CA CYS A 411 -18.29 32.44 -25.66
C CYS A 411 -19.07 33.66 -26.22
N LEU A 412 -18.37 34.62 -26.81
CA LEU A 412 -18.99 35.79 -27.47
C LEU A 412 -19.77 35.39 -28.71
N ALA A 413 -19.29 34.41 -29.49
CA ALA A 413 -19.97 33.92 -30.68
C ALA A 413 -21.26 33.09 -30.38
N GLY A 414 -21.40 32.56 -29.16
CA GLY A 414 -22.48 31.63 -28.79
C GLY A 414 -23.49 32.10 -27.74
N SER A 415 -23.23 33.15 -26.97
CA SER A 415 -24.13 33.61 -25.91
C SER A 415 -23.98 35.10 -25.60
N SER A 416 -25.07 35.84 -25.75
CA SER A 416 -25.16 37.24 -25.34
C SER A 416 -24.93 37.52 -23.85
N LEU A 417 -25.02 36.48 -23.01
CA LEU A 417 -24.84 36.59 -21.55
C LEU A 417 -23.40 36.95 -21.13
N LEU A 418 -22.37 36.46 -21.83
CA LEU A 418 -20.97 36.80 -21.49
C LEU A 418 -20.58 38.19 -21.92
N GLU A 419 -21.14 38.73 -22.99
CA GLU A 419 -20.96 40.12 -23.38
C GLU A 419 -21.40 41.08 -22.29
N LEU A 420 -22.45 40.71 -21.54
CA LEU A 420 -22.95 41.49 -20.41
C LEU A 420 -22.16 41.24 -19.12
N ILE A 421 -21.77 40.01 -18.87
CA ILE A 421 -21.13 39.61 -17.60
C ILE A 421 -19.69 40.07 -17.49
N VAL A 422 -18.89 40.02 -18.59
CA VAL A 422 -17.47 40.33 -18.53
C VAL A 422 -17.19 41.80 -18.21
N PRO A 423 -17.83 42.80 -18.85
CA PRO A 423 -17.66 44.20 -18.49
C PRO A 423 -18.07 44.50 -17.05
N ASP A 424 -19.20 43.93 -16.60
CA ASP A 424 -19.68 44.15 -15.24
C ASP A 424 -18.82 43.45 -14.20
N LEU A 425 -18.28 42.27 -14.50
CA LEU A 425 -17.29 41.61 -13.68
C LEU A 425 -16.03 42.45 -13.50
N LEU A 426 -15.51 43.03 -14.61
CA LEU A 426 -14.34 43.90 -14.56
C LEU A 426 -14.63 45.18 -13.74
N ARG A 427 -15.80 45.81 -13.90
CA ARG A 427 -16.23 46.97 -13.07
C ARG A 427 -16.25 46.60 -11.57
N CYS A 428 -16.79 45.43 -11.22
CA CYS A 428 -16.82 44.94 -9.83
C CYS A 428 -15.41 44.65 -9.28
N LEU A 429 -14.50 44.11 -10.08
CA LEU A 429 -13.11 43.91 -9.71
C LEU A 429 -12.36 45.21 -9.48
N VAL A 430 -12.59 46.21 -10.35
CA VAL A 430 -12.00 47.55 -10.21
C VAL A 430 -12.50 48.24 -8.93
N ALA A 431 -13.80 48.12 -8.61
CA ALA A 431 -14.36 48.68 -7.38
C ALA A 431 -13.73 48.08 -6.09
N HIS A 432 -13.22 46.88 -6.17
CA HIS A 432 -12.56 46.18 -5.06
C HIS A 432 -11.02 46.03 -5.23
N TRP A 433 -10.42 46.78 -6.17
CA TRP A 433 -9.03 46.62 -6.62
C TRP A 433 -8.01 46.56 -5.49
N SER A 434 -8.13 47.49 -4.51
CA SER A 434 -7.20 47.57 -3.38
C SER A 434 -7.27 46.36 -2.40
N LYS A 435 -8.36 45.60 -2.43
CA LYS A 435 -8.58 44.44 -1.58
C LYS A 435 -8.18 43.12 -2.28
N GLU A 436 -7.91 43.17 -3.59
CA GLU A 436 -7.53 42.02 -4.38
C GLU A 436 -6.02 41.76 -4.30
N GLN A 437 -5.63 40.47 -4.33
CA GLN A 437 -4.23 40.14 -4.41
C GLN A 437 -3.65 40.42 -5.79
N ALA A 438 -2.35 40.70 -5.86
CA ALA A 438 -1.63 41.07 -7.08
C ALA A 438 -1.82 40.06 -8.23
N SER A 439 -1.90 38.77 -7.94
CA SER A 439 -2.14 37.72 -8.95
C SER A 439 -3.52 37.83 -9.62
N VAL A 440 -4.57 38.18 -8.86
CA VAL A 440 -5.92 38.41 -9.38
C VAL A 440 -5.94 39.71 -10.20
N GLN A 441 -5.25 40.76 -9.73
CA GLN A 441 -5.12 42.02 -10.42
C GLN A 441 -4.45 41.85 -11.79
N CYS A 442 -3.32 41.14 -11.84
CA CYS A 442 -2.61 40.82 -13.09
C CYS A 442 -3.49 40.06 -14.09
N GLN A 443 -4.27 39.09 -13.57
CA GLN A 443 -5.14 38.29 -14.44
C GLN A 443 -6.37 39.08 -14.90
N ALA A 444 -6.88 40.00 -14.09
CA ALA A 444 -7.95 40.93 -14.49
C ALA A 444 -7.47 41.91 -15.60
N LEU A 445 -6.25 42.42 -15.50
CA LEU A 445 -5.63 43.21 -16.56
C LEU A 445 -5.47 42.42 -17.85
N THR A 446 -5.01 41.15 -17.74
CA THR A 446 -4.88 40.27 -18.90
C THR A 446 -6.26 39.99 -19.55
N LEU A 447 -7.31 39.80 -18.75
CA LEU A 447 -8.67 39.61 -19.25
C LEU A 447 -9.18 40.88 -19.94
N SER A 448 -8.95 42.07 -19.37
CA SER A 448 -9.36 43.34 -19.96
C SER A 448 -8.65 43.58 -21.32
N ALA A 449 -7.34 43.34 -21.38
CA ALA A 449 -6.59 43.45 -22.64
C ALA A 449 -7.15 42.49 -23.71
N LYS A 450 -7.44 41.23 -23.35
CA LYS A 450 -8.04 40.26 -24.28
C LYS A 450 -9.46 40.62 -24.70
N ALA A 451 -10.23 41.31 -23.87
CA ALA A 451 -11.57 41.78 -24.20
C ALA A 451 -11.54 42.94 -25.20
N PHE A 452 -10.50 43.81 -25.19
CA PHE A 452 -10.34 44.92 -26.12
C PHE A 452 -9.70 44.53 -27.45
N VAL A 453 -8.83 43.52 -27.49
CA VAL A 453 -8.08 43.11 -28.70
C VAL A 453 -8.98 42.56 -29.85
N PRO A 454 -10.13 41.90 -29.63
CA PRO A 454 -10.98 41.41 -30.73
C PRO A 454 -11.53 42.53 -31.63
N VAL A 455 -11.56 43.75 -31.17
CA VAL A 455 -12.11 44.88 -31.94
C VAL A 455 -11.16 45.36 -33.03
N SER A 456 -9.84 45.11 -32.94
CA SER A 456 -8.84 45.64 -33.86
C SER A 456 -8.35 44.67 -34.95
N TYR A 457 -8.65 43.39 -34.89
CA TYR A 457 -8.18 42.39 -35.90
C TYR A 457 -9.20 42.05 -37.00
N THR A 458 -10.39 42.64 -36.98
CA THR A 458 -11.39 42.44 -38.05
C THR A 458 -11.26 43.48 -39.15
N HIS A 459 -10.27 44.36 -39.10
CA HIS A 459 -10.03 45.42 -40.08
C HIS A 459 -8.56 45.52 -40.58
N LEU A 460 -7.82 44.36 -40.56
CA LEU A 460 -6.57 44.29 -41.34
C LEU A 460 -6.64 43.09 -42.28
#